data_f5b8905830fb10c4005f50a5889eb43a
#
_entry.id   f5b8905830fb10c4005f50a5889eb43a
#
_cell.length_a   1.000
_cell.length_b   1.000
_cell.length_c   1.000
_cell.angle_alpha   90.00
_cell.angle_beta   90.00
_cell.angle_gamma   90.00
#
_symmetry.space_group_name_H-M   'P 1'
#
loop_
_entity.id
_entity.type
_entity.pdbx_description
1 polymer ?
#
loop_
_entity_poly.entity_id
_entity_poly.type
_entity_poly.pdbx_seq_one_letter_code
_entity_poly.pdbx_strand_id
1 'polypeptide(L)'
;MFSGIIAAVGRITELTPRNDGTPTVRLSVDAGLLDLSDVAIGDSIACNGVCLTVVDRQDKHFCVDVSPETLSCTIGLDAPGPINLEKALRLADRLGGHLVSGHVDGVGEVSRFDPVGDNRLLEIRAPQSLAKYIARKGSITVNGVSLTTNTVAGACFSINLIPHTLEATTLSSLQAGRKVNLEIDLIARYVERMLNPDTSDVKEV
;
A
#
# COMPACT_ATOMS: atom_id res chain seq x y z
N MET A 1 -8.37 7.74 -5.10
CA MET A 1 -7.56 7.01 -6.12
C MET A 1 -6.14 7.52 -6.08
N PHE A 2 -5.17 6.64 -6.29
CA PHE A 2 -3.73 6.88 -6.23
C PHE A 2 -3.06 6.33 -7.49
N SER A 3 -1.77 6.61 -7.65
CA SER A 3 -0.96 6.11 -8.78
C SER A 3 0.03 5.02 -8.39
N GLY A 4 0.28 4.88 -7.09
CA GLY A 4 1.35 4.04 -6.55
C GLY A 4 2.75 4.66 -6.68
N ILE A 5 2.82 5.96 -6.95
CA ILE A 5 4.08 6.72 -6.93
C ILE A 5 4.18 7.43 -5.58
N ILE A 6 5.09 6.96 -4.76
CA ILE A 6 5.28 7.51 -3.42
C ILE A 6 5.79 8.94 -3.50
N ALA A 7 5.08 9.85 -2.85
CA ALA A 7 5.45 11.27 -2.81
C ALA A 7 6.43 11.59 -1.69
N ALA A 8 6.35 10.85 -0.57
CA ALA A 8 7.27 11.00 0.56
C ALA A 8 7.27 9.76 1.46
N VAL A 9 8.34 9.60 2.21
CA VAL A 9 8.37 8.72 3.39
C VAL A 9 8.12 9.58 4.62
N GLY A 10 7.00 9.33 5.26
CA GLY A 10 6.64 9.92 6.55
C GLY A 10 6.90 8.96 7.71
N ARG A 11 6.34 9.27 8.87
CA ARG A 11 6.47 8.44 10.07
C ARG A 11 5.19 8.46 10.89
N ILE A 12 4.68 7.29 11.25
CA ILE A 12 3.70 7.19 12.35
C ILE A 12 4.44 7.51 13.63
N THR A 13 4.01 8.56 14.33
CA THR A 13 4.63 9.05 15.58
C THR A 13 3.90 8.52 16.80
N GLU A 14 2.57 8.37 16.71
CA GLU A 14 1.74 7.98 17.84
C GLU A 14 0.51 7.19 17.37
N LEU A 15 0.06 6.27 18.21
CA LEU A 15 -1.21 5.55 18.12
C LEU A 15 -2.02 5.80 19.38
N THR A 16 -3.22 6.37 19.25
CA THR A 16 -4.09 6.68 20.38
C THR A 16 -5.44 6.01 20.19
N PRO A 17 -5.88 5.11 21.10
CA PRO A 17 -7.25 4.60 21.09
C PRO A 17 -8.26 5.76 21.17
N ARG A 18 -9.33 5.71 20.41
CA ARG A 18 -10.39 6.70 20.54
C ARG A 18 -11.20 6.47 21.82
N ASN A 19 -11.45 7.57 22.56
CA ASN A 19 -12.16 7.52 23.84
C ASN A 19 -13.69 7.64 23.68
N ASP A 20 -14.23 7.37 22.49
CA ASP A 20 -15.65 7.47 22.17
C ASP A 20 -16.39 6.12 22.21
N GLY A 21 -15.75 5.08 22.76
CA GLY A 21 -16.30 3.73 22.86
C GLY A 21 -16.18 2.92 21.57
N THR A 22 -15.58 3.48 20.50
CA THR A 22 -15.26 2.72 19.28
C THR A 22 -13.89 2.06 19.40
N PRO A 23 -13.71 0.85 18.82
CA PRO A 23 -12.41 0.17 18.82
C PRO A 23 -11.43 0.75 17.78
N THR A 24 -11.69 1.96 17.29
CA THR A 24 -10.89 2.66 16.29
C THR A 24 -9.63 3.26 16.92
N VAL A 25 -8.52 3.22 16.21
CA VAL A 25 -7.24 3.82 16.63
C VAL A 25 -6.97 5.06 15.78
N ARG A 26 -6.60 6.16 16.41
CA ARG A 26 -6.10 7.36 15.74
C ARG A 26 -4.59 7.26 15.58
N LEU A 27 -4.11 7.44 14.37
CA LEU A 27 -2.69 7.57 14.06
C LEU A 27 -2.36 9.05 13.88
N SER A 28 -1.26 9.48 14.53
CA SER A 28 -0.60 10.75 14.24
C SER A 28 0.59 10.47 13.32
N VAL A 29 0.66 11.17 12.19
CA VAL A 29 1.66 10.93 11.15
C VAL A 29 2.42 12.24 10.89
N ASP A 30 3.74 12.20 11.06
CA ASP A 30 4.65 13.20 10.50
C ASP A 30 4.75 12.94 8.99
N ALA A 31 4.36 13.92 8.20
CA ALA A 31 4.30 13.83 6.74
C ALA A 31 5.68 13.87 6.06
N GLY A 32 6.76 14.14 6.81
CA GLY A 32 8.09 14.27 6.26
C GLY A 32 8.21 15.39 5.24
N LEU A 33 8.46 15.04 3.98
CA LEU A 33 8.56 16.00 2.87
C LEU A 33 7.25 16.12 2.07
N LEU A 34 6.17 15.41 2.44
CA LEU A 34 4.89 15.54 1.78
C LEU A 34 4.30 16.94 2.05
N ASP A 35 4.04 17.69 1.00
CA ASP A 35 3.37 18.98 1.11
C ASP A 35 1.89 18.77 1.50
N LEU A 36 1.52 19.28 2.66
CA LEU A 36 0.13 19.24 3.17
C LEU A 36 -0.64 20.54 2.91
N SER A 37 -0.08 21.54 2.24
CA SER A 37 -0.71 22.86 2.09
C SER A 37 -2.06 22.82 1.38
N ASP A 38 -2.25 21.88 0.45
CA ASP A 38 -3.46 21.62 -0.33
C ASP A 38 -4.33 20.48 0.22
N VAL A 39 -3.96 19.90 1.37
CA VAL A 39 -4.72 18.81 2.00
C VAL A 39 -5.79 19.39 2.93
N ALA A 40 -7.03 18.96 2.78
CA ALA A 40 -8.16 19.30 3.65
C ALA A 40 -8.58 18.11 4.54
N ILE A 41 -9.27 18.39 5.63
CA ILE A 41 -9.97 17.37 6.41
C ILE A 41 -11.00 16.71 5.48
N GLY A 42 -11.02 15.37 5.45
CA GLY A 42 -11.85 14.59 4.54
C GLY A 42 -11.10 14.09 3.31
N ASP A 43 -9.91 14.62 3.00
CA ASP A 43 -9.08 14.10 1.91
C ASP A 43 -8.49 12.74 2.24
N SER A 44 -8.14 11.99 1.19
CA SER A 44 -7.50 10.68 1.34
C SER A 44 -6.00 10.76 1.12
N ILE A 45 -5.26 10.12 2.03
CA ILE A 45 -3.82 9.85 1.89
C ILE A 45 -3.62 8.33 1.97
N ALA A 46 -2.89 7.77 1.01
CA ALA A 46 -2.45 6.37 1.09
C ALA A 46 -1.25 6.27 2.04
N CYS A 47 -1.39 5.42 3.06
CA CYS A 47 -0.39 5.12 4.07
C CYS A 47 0.04 3.66 3.93
N ASN A 48 1.26 3.37 3.45
CA ASN A 48 1.70 2.02 3.04
C ASN A 48 0.67 1.30 2.13
N GLY A 49 0.02 2.05 1.22
CA GLY A 49 -0.99 1.53 0.32
C GLY A 49 -2.39 1.41 0.91
N VAL A 50 -2.61 1.85 2.14
CA VAL A 50 -3.93 1.89 2.77
C VAL A 50 -4.53 3.28 2.61
N CYS A 51 -5.68 3.39 1.95
CA CYS A 51 -6.43 4.63 1.80
C CYS A 51 -7.04 5.05 3.14
N LEU A 52 -6.57 6.15 3.70
CA LEU A 52 -7.04 6.67 4.98
C LEU A 52 -7.51 8.12 4.84
N THR A 53 -8.59 8.45 5.55
CA THR A 53 -9.17 9.79 5.52
C THR A 53 -8.52 10.68 6.58
N VAL A 54 -8.08 11.85 6.17
CA VAL A 54 -7.52 12.87 7.08
C VAL A 54 -8.63 13.41 7.96
N VAL A 55 -8.46 13.30 9.28
CA VAL A 55 -9.44 13.79 10.29
C VAL A 55 -8.94 15.00 11.06
N ASP A 56 -7.64 15.27 11.03
CA ASP A 56 -7.00 16.47 11.57
C ASP A 56 -5.69 16.75 10.81
N ARG A 57 -5.28 18.03 10.73
CA ARG A 57 -4.06 18.44 10.05
C ARG A 57 -3.45 19.67 10.72
N GLN A 58 -2.15 19.61 11.02
CA GLN A 58 -1.38 20.73 11.56
C GLN A 58 0.01 20.74 10.94
N ASP A 59 0.38 21.84 10.26
CA ASP A 59 1.69 22.03 9.62
C ASP A 59 2.18 20.78 8.85
N LYS A 60 3.10 20.04 9.46
CA LYS A 60 3.72 18.82 8.90
C LYS A 60 3.09 17.51 9.40
N HIS A 61 2.01 17.59 10.16
CA HIS A 61 1.37 16.42 10.75
C HIS A 61 -0.07 16.31 10.26
N PHE A 62 -0.54 15.10 10.14
CA PHE A 62 -1.96 14.80 9.94
C PHE A 62 -2.36 13.60 10.79
N CYS A 63 -3.65 13.52 11.10
CA CYS A 63 -4.23 12.39 11.80
C CYS A 63 -5.21 11.65 10.91
N VAL A 64 -5.25 10.33 11.07
CA VAL A 64 -6.22 9.46 10.43
C VAL A 64 -6.79 8.48 11.45
N ASP A 65 -8.03 8.08 11.27
CA ASP A 65 -8.68 7.06 12.10
C ASP A 65 -8.67 5.72 11.36
N VAL A 66 -8.20 4.66 12.02
CA VAL A 66 -8.04 3.33 11.45
C VAL A 66 -8.93 2.34 12.17
N SER A 67 -9.77 1.62 11.43
CA SER A 67 -10.67 0.61 11.98
C SER A 67 -9.90 -0.66 12.41
N PRO A 68 -10.44 -1.47 13.33
CA PRO A 68 -9.88 -2.78 13.67
C PRO A 68 -9.78 -3.71 12.46
N GLU A 69 -10.76 -3.65 11.56
CA GLU A 69 -10.75 -4.43 10.31
C GLU A 69 -9.53 -4.08 9.48
N THR A 70 -9.26 -2.78 9.26
CA THR A 70 -8.07 -2.33 8.53
C THR A 70 -6.77 -2.80 9.20
N LEU A 71 -6.68 -2.71 10.53
CA LEU A 71 -5.51 -3.19 11.27
C LEU A 71 -5.33 -4.71 11.15
N SER A 72 -6.42 -5.47 11.08
CA SER A 72 -6.36 -6.92 10.95
C SER A 72 -5.97 -7.40 9.55
N CYS A 73 -6.32 -6.62 8.51
CA CYS A 73 -6.09 -6.98 7.11
C CYS A 73 -4.79 -6.41 6.53
N THR A 74 -4.10 -5.51 7.26
CA THR A 74 -2.90 -4.81 6.79
C THR A 74 -1.77 -4.88 7.79
N ILE A 75 -0.59 -4.41 7.38
CA ILE A 75 0.57 -4.32 8.27
C ILE A 75 1.16 -2.91 8.27
N GLY A 76 1.91 -2.59 9.34
CA GLY A 76 2.68 -1.36 9.45
C GLY A 76 1.86 -0.12 9.83
N LEU A 77 0.62 -0.32 10.33
CA LEU A 77 -0.24 0.72 10.91
C LEU A 77 -0.44 0.54 12.42
N ASP A 78 0.14 -0.49 13.00
CA ASP A 78 -0.06 -0.94 14.38
C ASP A 78 1.05 -0.52 15.34
N ALA A 79 2.06 0.19 14.85
CA ALA A 79 3.19 0.70 15.65
C ALA A 79 3.81 1.96 15.02
N PRO A 80 4.50 2.82 15.83
CA PRO A 80 5.31 3.92 15.31
C PRO A 80 6.40 3.40 14.35
N GLY A 81 6.58 4.10 13.23
CA GLY A 81 7.56 3.68 12.22
C GLY A 81 7.46 4.45 10.91
N PRO A 82 8.41 4.23 9.99
CA PRO A 82 8.38 4.86 8.67
C PRO A 82 7.22 4.32 7.83
N ILE A 83 6.66 5.19 6.98
CA ILE A 83 5.49 4.88 6.18
C ILE A 83 5.56 5.56 4.81
N ASN A 84 5.23 4.85 3.74
CA ASN A 84 5.08 5.42 2.41
C ASN A 84 3.80 6.25 2.33
N LEU A 85 3.89 7.46 1.78
CA LEU A 85 2.78 8.39 1.67
C LEU A 85 2.55 8.82 0.23
N GLU A 86 1.28 8.82 -0.17
CA GLU A 86 0.81 9.38 -1.45
C GLU A 86 -0.54 10.07 -1.23
N LYS A 87 -0.68 11.31 -1.72
CA LYS A 87 -1.98 12.00 -1.74
C LYS A 87 -2.87 11.44 -2.84
N ALA A 88 -4.19 11.53 -2.66
CA ALA A 88 -5.13 11.20 -3.72
C ALA A 88 -4.87 12.06 -4.98
N LEU A 89 -4.95 11.40 -6.16
CA LEU A 89 -4.77 12.07 -7.45
C LEU A 89 -5.85 13.12 -7.69
N ARG A 90 -5.44 14.26 -8.23
CA ARG A 90 -6.31 15.27 -8.86
C ARG A 90 -6.48 14.93 -10.35
N LEU A 91 -7.53 15.46 -10.98
CA LEU A 91 -7.79 15.22 -12.40
C LEU A 91 -6.65 15.67 -13.34
N ALA A 92 -5.84 16.65 -12.92
CA ALA A 92 -4.72 17.15 -13.69
C ALA A 92 -3.40 16.39 -13.46
N ASP A 93 -3.34 15.45 -12.51
CA ASP A 93 -2.12 14.75 -12.18
C ASP A 93 -1.82 13.63 -13.19
N ARG A 94 -0.54 13.32 -13.35
CA ARG A 94 -0.11 12.21 -14.21
C ARG A 94 -0.29 10.88 -13.50
N LEU A 95 -0.81 9.87 -14.20
CA LEU A 95 -0.80 8.50 -13.75
C LEU A 95 0.57 7.87 -14.05
N GLY A 96 1.54 8.09 -13.15
CA GLY A 96 2.92 7.62 -13.34
C GLY A 96 3.11 6.11 -13.09
N GLY A 97 2.19 5.46 -12.38
CA GLY A 97 2.16 4.02 -12.11
C GLY A 97 0.96 3.34 -12.77
N HIS A 98 0.02 2.85 -11.94
CA HIS A 98 -1.26 2.30 -12.40
C HIS A 98 -2.42 2.80 -11.52
N LEU A 99 -3.65 2.40 -11.80
CA LEU A 99 -4.81 2.77 -11.00
C LEU A 99 -4.77 2.01 -9.67
N VAL A 100 -4.49 2.73 -8.58
CA VAL A 100 -4.40 2.19 -7.22
C VAL A 100 -5.56 2.75 -6.39
N SER A 101 -6.29 1.88 -5.72
CA SER A 101 -7.44 2.28 -4.90
C SER A 101 -7.04 2.60 -3.46
N GLY A 102 -5.94 2.02 -2.99
CA GLY A 102 -5.54 2.04 -1.58
C GLY A 102 -6.31 1.01 -0.75
N HIS A 103 -6.84 -0.02 -1.39
CA HIS A 103 -7.57 -1.11 -0.76
C HIS A 103 -6.74 -2.38 -0.82
N VAL A 104 -5.98 -2.62 0.25
CA VAL A 104 -5.09 -3.76 0.39
C VAL A 104 -5.89 -5.07 0.30
N ASP A 105 -5.47 -5.96 -0.61
CA ASP A 105 -6.11 -7.25 -0.85
C ASP A 105 -5.60 -8.35 0.06
N GLY A 106 -4.40 -8.17 0.58
CA GLY A 106 -3.80 -9.14 1.49
C GLY A 106 -2.35 -8.80 1.82
N VAL A 107 -1.81 -9.61 2.72
CA VAL A 107 -0.43 -9.46 3.20
C VAL A 107 0.43 -10.56 2.58
N GLY A 108 1.47 -10.15 1.84
CA GLY A 108 2.48 -11.04 1.29
C GLY A 108 3.69 -11.15 2.20
N GLU A 109 4.55 -12.12 1.92
CA GLU A 109 5.82 -12.33 2.63
C GLU A 109 6.99 -12.25 1.65
N VAL A 110 7.99 -11.45 1.99
CA VAL A 110 9.25 -11.36 1.23
C VAL A 110 10.00 -12.69 1.40
N SER A 111 10.13 -13.44 0.32
CA SER A 111 10.90 -14.69 0.31
C SER A 111 12.39 -14.47 0.00
N ARG A 112 12.71 -13.37 -0.71
CA ARG A 112 14.09 -13.04 -1.12
C ARG A 112 14.25 -11.54 -1.33
N PHE A 113 15.41 -10.99 -0.93
CA PHE A 113 15.76 -9.59 -1.15
C PHE A 113 17.28 -9.46 -1.34
N ASP A 114 17.73 -9.64 -2.58
CA ASP A 114 19.15 -9.75 -2.91
C ASP A 114 19.64 -8.61 -3.80
N PRO A 115 20.91 -8.20 -3.68
CA PRO A 115 21.52 -7.26 -4.60
C PRO A 115 21.71 -7.88 -5.99
N VAL A 116 21.40 -7.11 -7.05
CA VAL A 116 21.66 -7.47 -8.46
C VAL A 116 22.20 -6.21 -9.15
N GLY A 117 23.52 -6.04 -9.15
CA GLY A 117 24.17 -4.78 -9.53
C GLY A 117 23.71 -3.66 -8.59
N ASP A 118 23.30 -2.53 -9.17
CA ASP A 118 22.75 -1.40 -8.41
C ASP A 118 21.29 -1.60 -7.97
N ASN A 119 20.60 -2.63 -8.48
CA ASN A 119 19.22 -2.95 -8.20
C ASN A 119 19.08 -3.96 -7.05
N ARG A 120 17.83 -4.21 -6.64
CA ARG A 120 17.47 -5.30 -5.72
C ARG A 120 16.46 -6.23 -6.39
N LEU A 121 16.72 -7.53 -6.33
CA LEU A 121 15.74 -8.56 -6.63
C LEU A 121 14.86 -8.75 -5.39
N LEU A 122 13.58 -8.43 -5.52
CA LEU A 122 12.55 -8.67 -4.51
C LEU A 122 11.68 -9.83 -4.98
N GLU A 123 11.62 -10.92 -4.21
CA GLU A 123 10.66 -12.00 -4.42
C GLU A 123 9.65 -12.01 -3.27
N ILE A 124 8.38 -12.11 -3.61
CA ILE A 124 7.27 -12.11 -2.66
C ILE A 124 6.40 -13.34 -2.90
N ARG A 125 5.99 -13.97 -1.80
CA ARG A 125 4.92 -14.96 -1.78
C ARG A 125 3.62 -14.25 -1.36
N ALA A 126 2.69 -14.13 -2.29
CA ALA A 126 1.34 -13.63 -2.03
C ALA A 126 0.45 -14.71 -1.39
N PRO A 127 -0.67 -14.33 -0.76
CA PRO A 127 -1.75 -15.27 -0.46
C PRO A 127 -2.19 -16.03 -1.72
N GLN A 128 -2.51 -17.31 -1.60
CA GLN A 128 -2.89 -18.15 -2.75
C GLN A 128 -4.12 -17.62 -3.49
N SER A 129 -5.03 -16.96 -2.77
CA SER A 129 -6.22 -16.31 -3.34
C SER A 129 -5.90 -15.19 -4.32
N LEU A 130 -4.73 -14.54 -4.18
CA LEU A 130 -4.30 -13.44 -5.06
C LEU A 130 -3.50 -13.93 -6.28
N ALA A 131 -3.06 -15.18 -6.31
CA ALA A 131 -2.16 -15.70 -7.35
C ALA A 131 -2.70 -15.50 -8.78
N LYS A 132 -4.01 -15.67 -8.98
CA LYS A 132 -4.67 -15.56 -10.30
C LYS A 132 -4.70 -14.14 -10.86
N TYR A 133 -4.51 -13.12 -10.03
CA TYR A 133 -4.50 -11.71 -10.43
C TYR A 133 -3.11 -11.17 -10.74
N ILE A 134 -2.06 -11.94 -10.39
CA ILE A 134 -0.68 -11.51 -10.56
C ILE A 134 -0.18 -12.04 -11.89
N ALA A 135 0.07 -11.13 -12.84
CA ALA A 135 0.50 -11.48 -14.18
C ALA A 135 1.93 -11.02 -14.47
N ARG A 136 2.69 -11.82 -15.24
CA ARG A 136 4.01 -11.40 -15.71
C ARG A 136 3.88 -10.12 -16.54
N LYS A 137 4.73 -9.11 -16.24
CA LYS A 137 4.68 -7.76 -16.82
C LYS A 137 3.41 -6.97 -16.49
N GLY A 138 2.59 -7.48 -15.58
CA GLY A 138 1.49 -6.73 -14.98
C GLY A 138 1.96 -5.82 -13.84
N SER A 139 1.03 -5.04 -13.31
CA SER A 139 1.24 -4.15 -12.18
C SER A 139 0.75 -4.79 -10.88
N ILE A 140 1.42 -4.44 -9.79
CA ILE A 140 0.99 -4.75 -8.42
C ILE A 140 1.50 -3.65 -7.50
N THR A 141 0.80 -3.33 -6.41
CA THR A 141 1.38 -2.50 -5.36
C THR A 141 1.97 -3.33 -4.24
N VAL A 142 3.11 -2.87 -3.75
CA VAL A 142 3.77 -3.38 -2.54
C VAL A 142 3.97 -2.21 -1.59
N ASN A 143 3.32 -2.22 -0.42
CA ASN A 143 3.29 -1.10 0.52
C ASN A 143 2.94 0.24 -0.17
N GLY A 144 1.98 0.21 -1.09
CA GLY A 144 1.54 1.36 -1.87
C GLY A 144 2.40 1.71 -3.08
N VAL A 145 3.54 1.06 -3.29
CA VAL A 145 4.44 1.33 -4.42
C VAL A 145 3.99 0.55 -5.65
N SER A 146 3.72 1.23 -6.77
CA SER A 146 3.43 0.60 -8.06
C SER A 146 4.66 -0.05 -8.64
N LEU A 147 4.60 -1.35 -8.88
CA LEU A 147 5.73 -2.15 -9.35
C LEU A 147 5.33 -3.09 -10.48
N THR A 148 6.28 -3.37 -11.37
CA THR A 148 6.10 -4.32 -12.47
C THR A 148 6.60 -5.69 -12.07
N THR A 149 5.77 -6.72 -12.22
CA THR A 149 6.16 -8.12 -11.98
C THR A 149 7.03 -8.65 -13.12
N ASN A 150 8.13 -9.34 -12.79
CA ASN A 150 9.03 -9.91 -13.79
C ASN A 150 8.75 -11.39 -14.04
N THR A 151 8.77 -12.21 -13.00
CA THR A 151 8.43 -13.62 -13.04
C THR A 151 7.27 -13.92 -12.15
N VAL A 152 6.45 -14.89 -12.52
CA VAL A 152 5.31 -15.36 -11.71
C VAL A 152 5.33 -16.89 -11.75
N ALA A 153 5.28 -17.51 -10.57
CA ALA A 153 5.23 -18.96 -10.40
C ALA A 153 4.24 -19.28 -9.26
N GLY A 154 3.00 -19.63 -9.62
CA GLY A 154 1.91 -19.77 -8.65
C GLY A 154 1.67 -18.46 -7.90
N ALA A 155 1.75 -18.49 -6.57
CA ALA A 155 1.60 -17.31 -5.72
C ALA A 155 2.91 -16.52 -5.50
N CYS A 156 4.04 -17.00 -6.05
CA CYS A 156 5.33 -16.31 -5.94
C CYS A 156 5.58 -15.46 -7.18
N PHE A 157 6.07 -14.26 -6.97
CA PHE A 157 6.45 -13.35 -8.05
C PHE A 157 7.71 -12.57 -7.70
N SER A 158 8.41 -12.09 -8.72
CA SER A 158 9.60 -11.28 -8.55
C SER A 158 9.45 -9.89 -9.16
N ILE A 159 10.18 -8.95 -8.58
CA ILE A 159 10.27 -7.55 -8.98
C ILE A 159 11.75 -7.16 -8.96
N ASN A 160 12.16 -6.30 -9.88
CA ASN A 160 13.46 -5.68 -9.85
C ASN A 160 13.30 -4.22 -9.39
N LEU A 161 13.81 -3.90 -8.20
CA LEU A 161 13.75 -2.55 -7.63
C LEU A 161 14.99 -1.76 -8.09
N ILE A 162 14.74 -0.62 -8.73
CA ILE A 162 15.78 0.32 -9.15
C ILE A 162 16.23 1.21 -7.97
N PRO A 163 17.44 1.81 -8.01
CA PRO A 163 17.96 2.65 -6.92
C PRO A 163 17.00 3.75 -6.50
N HIS A 164 16.40 4.46 -7.44
CA HIS A 164 15.44 5.53 -7.13
C HIS A 164 14.25 5.04 -6.28
N THR A 165 13.70 3.87 -6.57
CA THR A 165 12.60 3.29 -5.77
C THR A 165 13.05 2.96 -4.36
N LEU A 166 14.28 2.46 -4.21
CA LEU A 166 14.85 2.15 -2.90
C LEU A 166 15.09 3.42 -2.06
N GLU A 167 15.51 4.51 -2.70
CA GLU A 167 15.76 5.80 -2.04
C GLU A 167 14.46 6.53 -1.66
N ALA A 168 13.46 6.48 -2.56
CA ALA A 168 12.22 7.24 -2.42
C ALA A 168 11.15 6.54 -1.54
N THR A 169 11.38 5.28 -1.13
CA THR A 169 10.37 4.49 -0.43
C THR A 169 10.95 3.70 0.75
N THR A 170 10.05 3.15 1.59
CA THR A 170 10.45 2.25 2.70
C THR A 170 10.94 0.88 2.23
N LEU A 171 10.89 0.57 0.93
CA LEU A 171 11.24 -0.75 0.41
C LEU A 171 12.73 -1.10 0.58
N SER A 172 13.61 -0.11 0.74
CA SER A 172 15.04 -0.34 1.03
C SER A 172 15.30 -1.10 2.33
N SER A 173 14.36 -1.02 3.29
CA SER A 173 14.43 -1.70 4.61
C SER A 173 13.92 -3.13 4.60
N LEU A 174 13.45 -3.64 3.45
CA LEU A 174 12.94 -5.01 3.34
C LEU A 174 14.05 -6.04 3.48
N GLN A 175 13.68 -7.20 3.98
CA GLN A 175 14.51 -8.40 4.07
C GLN A 175 13.62 -9.64 4.02
N ALA A 176 14.18 -10.80 3.75
CA ALA A 176 13.45 -12.07 3.78
C ALA A 176 12.73 -12.27 5.12
N GLY A 177 11.50 -12.79 5.09
CA GLY A 177 10.60 -12.97 6.22
C GLY A 177 9.76 -11.73 6.59
N ARG A 178 10.04 -10.55 6.03
CA ARG A 178 9.18 -9.38 6.25
C ARG A 178 7.87 -9.49 5.48
N LYS A 179 6.82 -8.99 6.11
CA LYS A 179 5.49 -8.89 5.50
C LYS A 179 5.36 -7.58 4.75
N VAL A 180 4.49 -7.56 3.72
CA VAL A 180 4.17 -6.39 2.89
C VAL A 180 2.69 -6.37 2.55
N ASN A 181 2.10 -5.18 2.49
CA ASN A 181 0.75 -4.98 1.97
C ASN A 181 0.76 -5.15 0.45
N LEU A 182 -0.19 -5.90 -0.08
CA LEU A 182 -0.37 -6.13 -1.50
C LEU A 182 -1.75 -5.63 -1.95
N GLU A 183 -1.79 -4.87 -3.05
CA GLU A 183 -3.02 -4.57 -3.78
C GLU A 183 -2.83 -5.01 -5.23
N ILE A 184 -3.76 -5.82 -5.74
CA ILE A 184 -3.76 -6.26 -7.14
C ILE A 184 -4.15 -5.10 -8.06
N ASP A 185 -3.80 -5.22 -9.34
CA ASP A 185 -4.28 -4.28 -10.36
C ASP A 185 -5.82 -4.32 -10.41
N LEU A 186 -6.44 -3.16 -10.28
CA LEU A 186 -7.89 -3.00 -10.26
C LEU A 186 -8.56 -3.61 -11.52
N ILE A 187 -7.88 -3.55 -12.67
CA ILE A 187 -8.38 -4.13 -13.92
C ILE A 187 -8.55 -5.64 -13.78
N ALA A 188 -7.60 -6.34 -13.14
CA ALA A 188 -7.67 -7.78 -12.94
C ALA A 188 -8.92 -8.20 -12.14
N ARG A 189 -9.32 -7.41 -11.14
CA ARG A 189 -10.53 -7.61 -10.33
C ARG A 189 -11.81 -7.56 -11.16
N TYR A 190 -11.94 -6.53 -12.00
CA TYR A 190 -13.12 -6.38 -12.84
C TYR A 190 -13.18 -7.42 -13.96
N VAL A 191 -12.03 -7.75 -14.57
CA VAL A 191 -11.94 -8.82 -15.58
C VAL A 191 -12.40 -10.15 -14.99
N GLU A 192 -11.94 -10.51 -13.79
CA GLU A 192 -12.39 -11.74 -13.14
C GLU A 192 -13.89 -11.74 -12.89
N ARG A 193 -14.44 -10.65 -12.34
CA ARG A 193 -15.88 -10.57 -12.06
C ARG A 193 -16.72 -10.71 -13.31
N MET A 194 -16.26 -10.14 -14.43
CA MET A 194 -16.95 -10.26 -15.72
C MET A 194 -16.90 -11.68 -16.31
N LEU A 195 -15.77 -12.39 -16.09
CA LEU A 195 -15.61 -13.76 -16.57
C LEU A 195 -16.33 -14.79 -15.67
N ASN A 196 -16.56 -14.47 -14.40
CA ASN A 196 -17.15 -15.35 -13.40
C ASN A 196 -18.33 -14.64 -12.68
N PRO A 197 -19.44 -14.33 -13.38
CA PRO A 197 -20.53 -13.53 -12.83
C PRO A 197 -21.28 -14.22 -11.66
N ASP A 198 -21.25 -15.57 -11.61
CA ASP A 198 -22.02 -16.37 -10.66
C ASP A 198 -21.25 -16.68 -9.35
N THR A 199 -20.01 -16.25 -9.21
CA THR A 199 -19.28 -16.40 -7.93
C THR A 199 -19.83 -15.40 -6.93
N SER A 200 -20.61 -15.87 -5.96
CA SER A 200 -21.02 -15.07 -4.81
C SER A 200 -19.79 -14.85 -3.93
N ASP A 201 -19.24 -13.64 -3.95
CA ASP A 201 -18.19 -13.17 -3.01
C ASP A 201 -18.79 -12.89 -1.61
N VAL A 202 -19.81 -13.63 -1.21
CA VAL A 202 -20.35 -13.51 0.15
C VAL A 202 -19.39 -14.22 1.08
N LYS A 203 -18.42 -13.48 1.62
CA LYS A 203 -17.90 -13.81 2.94
C LYS A 203 -19.06 -13.53 3.90
N GLU A 204 -19.61 -14.57 4.52
CA GLU A 204 -20.47 -14.39 5.69
C GLU A 204 -19.69 -13.52 6.70
N VAL A 205 -20.31 -12.42 7.09
CA VAL A 205 -19.80 -11.45 8.08
C VAL A 205 -19.95 -12.06 9.47
#